data_c98707d8eb2421cc0147a2a27604eb50
#
_entry.id   c98707d8eb2421cc0147a2a27604eb50
#
_cell.length_a   1.000
_cell.length_b   1.000
_cell.length_c   1.000
_cell.angle_alpha   90.00
_cell.angle_beta   90.00
_cell.angle_gamma   90.00
#
_symmetry.space_group_name_H-M   'P 1'
#
loop_
_entity.id
_entity.type
_entity.pdbx_description
1 polymer ?
#
loop_
_entity_poly.entity_id
_entity_poly.type
_entity_poly.pdbx_seq_one_letter_code
_entity_poly.pdbx_strand_id
1 'polypeptide(L)'
;MKSDFTSALYEVNMQSGALTLCRQFTGMEEITGLYILPYVDKGAPVKVSDLKASFSNGSTTGKVSFTMPSATKGGETLSGNINYKVYLGDQKKEGTAAAGKTVQLDATLPEGRCKIVVTTSNAKGESERTATSLWIGKDAPATVSGLSLKRTLDKGLQLRWDAVSTGAHNGYVDPASAYGVQPARRMPQSAFQPDATS
;
A
#
# COMPACT_ATOMS: atom_id res chain seq x y z
N MET A 1 54.29 -12.51 -28.52
CA MET A 1 52.90 -12.49 -29.00
C MET A 1 52.15 -11.50 -28.14
N LYS A 2 51.71 -10.37 -28.69
CA LYS A 2 50.75 -9.51 -28.02
C LYS A 2 49.39 -10.11 -28.30
N SER A 3 48.72 -10.64 -27.29
CA SER A 3 47.34 -11.03 -27.40
C SER A 3 46.52 -9.74 -27.27
N ASP A 4 46.01 -9.27 -28.39
CA ASP A 4 45.05 -8.17 -28.41
C ASP A 4 43.70 -8.74 -27.93
N PHE A 5 43.41 -8.62 -26.63
CA PHE A 5 42.10 -8.89 -26.09
C PHE A 5 41.20 -7.71 -26.45
N THR A 6 40.35 -7.91 -27.43
CA THR A 6 39.27 -6.96 -27.76
C THR A 6 37.95 -7.51 -27.25
N SER A 7 37.26 -6.76 -26.42
CA SER A 7 35.90 -7.05 -25.98
C SER A 7 34.89 -6.33 -26.84
N ALA A 8 33.75 -6.95 -27.11
CA ALA A 8 32.67 -6.33 -27.87
C ALA A 8 31.29 -6.68 -27.29
N LEU A 9 30.38 -5.73 -27.32
CA LEU A 9 28.98 -5.93 -26.96
C LEU A 9 28.16 -6.13 -28.23
N TYR A 10 27.38 -7.20 -28.25
CA TYR A 10 26.49 -7.53 -29.36
C TYR A 10 25.03 -7.59 -28.88
N GLU A 11 24.13 -7.11 -29.71
CA GLU A 11 22.71 -7.39 -29.62
C GLU A 11 22.41 -8.74 -30.28
N VAL A 12 21.63 -9.59 -29.60
CA VAL A 12 21.24 -10.92 -30.11
C VAL A 12 19.80 -10.86 -30.56
N ASN A 13 19.53 -11.12 -31.81
CA ASN A 13 18.17 -11.36 -32.27
C ASN A 13 17.68 -12.72 -31.76
N MET A 14 16.75 -12.71 -30.84
CA MET A 14 16.27 -13.92 -30.15
C MET A 14 15.52 -14.91 -31.07
N GLN A 15 15.07 -14.48 -32.26
CA GLN A 15 14.37 -15.34 -33.22
C GLN A 15 15.33 -16.00 -34.23
N SER A 16 16.34 -15.26 -34.67
CA SER A 16 17.27 -15.74 -35.72
C SER A 16 18.65 -16.12 -35.16
N GLY A 17 18.96 -15.76 -33.94
CA GLY A 17 20.31 -15.92 -33.35
C GLY A 17 21.37 -14.97 -33.95
N ALA A 18 20.97 -14.05 -34.83
CA ALA A 18 21.89 -13.12 -35.46
C ALA A 18 22.46 -12.12 -34.42
N LEU A 19 23.75 -11.84 -34.54
CA LEU A 19 24.50 -10.90 -33.70
C LEU A 19 24.71 -9.60 -34.45
N THR A 20 24.33 -8.47 -33.84
CA THR A 20 24.61 -7.12 -34.31
C THR A 20 25.59 -6.44 -33.35
N LEU A 21 26.73 -5.97 -33.86
CA LEU A 21 27.71 -5.29 -33.03
C LEU A 21 27.15 -3.95 -32.51
N CYS A 22 27.04 -3.80 -31.20
CA CYS A 22 26.60 -2.56 -30.54
C CYS A 22 27.80 -1.66 -30.24
N ARG A 23 28.88 -2.23 -29.68
CA ARG A 23 30.09 -1.49 -29.30
C ARG A 23 31.28 -2.41 -29.24
N GLN A 24 32.42 -1.91 -29.75
CA GLN A 24 33.71 -2.56 -29.59
C GLN A 24 34.56 -1.75 -28.56
N PHE A 25 35.18 -2.46 -27.64
CA PHE A 25 36.10 -1.91 -26.64
C PHE A 25 37.53 -2.14 -27.13
N THR A 26 38.27 -1.08 -27.33
CA THR A 26 39.64 -1.12 -27.96
C THR A 26 40.76 -0.97 -26.96
N GLY A 27 40.45 -0.82 -25.67
CA GLY A 27 41.41 -0.84 -24.57
C GLY A 27 41.40 -2.20 -23.85
N MET A 28 42.28 -2.40 -22.87
CA MET A 28 42.25 -3.57 -21.97
C MET A 28 41.09 -3.44 -20.95
N GLU A 29 39.91 -3.09 -21.43
CA GLU A 29 38.72 -2.92 -20.60
C GLU A 29 38.05 -4.25 -20.40
N GLU A 30 37.98 -4.70 -19.15
CA GLU A 30 37.26 -5.91 -18.75
C GLU A 30 35.83 -5.54 -18.34
N ILE A 31 34.83 -6.18 -18.96
CA ILE A 31 33.43 -6.03 -18.55
C ILE A 31 33.17 -7.03 -17.44
N THR A 32 33.23 -6.60 -16.18
CA THR A 32 33.03 -7.46 -14.99
C THR A 32 31.58 -7.65 -14.60
N GLY A 33 30.64 -6.92 -15.22
CA GLY A 33 29.21 -7.08 -14.99
C GLY A 33 28.36 -6.44 -16.07
N LEU A 34 27.30 -7.14 -16.50
CA LEU A 34 26.28 -6.59 -17.38
C LEU A 34 24.99 -6.45 -16.59
N TYR A 35 24.54 -5.21 -16.38
CA TYR A 35 23.22 -4.94 -15.81
C TYR A 35 22.25 -4.59 -16.94
N ILE A 36 21.28 -5.46 -17.16
CA ILE A 36 20.18 -5.20 -18.09
C ILE A 36 19.13 -4.42 -17.33
N LEU A 37 18.99 -3.14 -17.61
CA LEU A 37 17.84 -2.36 -17.14
C LEU A 37 16.58 -3.02 -17.70
N PRO A 38 15.57 -3.28 -16.85
CA PRO A 38 14.31 -3.79 -17.35
C PRO A 38 13.79 -2.84 -18.43
N TYR A 39 13.53 -3.39 -19.61
CA TYR A 39 12.95 -2.62 -20.70
C TYR A 39 11.58 -2.08 -20.27
N VAL A 40 11.48 -0.78 -20.12
CA VAL A 40 10.22 -0.10 -19.88
C VAL A 40 9.73 0.42 -21.22
N ASP A 41 8.68 -0.22 -21.77
CA ASP A 41 8.06 0.28 -22.99
C ASP A 41 7.51 1.68 -22.74
N LYS A 42 8.13 2.68 -23.40
CA LYS A 42 7.73 4.08 -23.27
C LYS A 42 6.31 4.35 -23.71
N GLY A 43 5.73 3.47 -24.54
CA GLY A 43 4.34 3.51 -24.97
C GLY A 43 3.33 2.93 -23.97
N ALA A 44 3.79 2.25 -22.90
CA ALA A 44 2.92 1.77 -21.84
C ALA A 44 2.31 2.94 -21.03
N PRO A 45 1.10 2.81 -20.46
CA PRO A 45 0.48 3.86 -19.66
C PRO A 45 1.29 4.20 -18.42
N VAL A 46 1.24 5.44 -17.95
CA VAL A 46 1.65 5.76 -16.58
C VAL A 46 0.66 5.19 -15.57
N LYS A 47 1.00 5.16 -14.29
CA LYS A 47 0.11 4.70 -13.23
C LYS A 47 -1.17 5.55 -13.13
N VAL A 48 -2.25 4.97 -12.60
CA VAL A 48 -3.47 5.71 -12.28
C VAL A 48 -3.23 6.76 -11.19
N SER A 49 -4.04 7.82 -11.20
CA SER A 49 -4.07 8.83 -10.14
C SER A 49 -5.36 8.75 -9.32
N ASP A 50 -5.42 9.51 -8.23
CA ASP A 50 -6.60 9.70 -7.38
C ASP A 50 -7.28 8.41 -6.91
N LEU A 51 -6.49 7.37 -6.64
CA LEU A 51 -7.03 6.13 -6.08
C LEU A 51 -7.60 6.40 -4.69
N LYS A 52 -8.92 6.25 -4.57
CA LYS A 52 -9.69 6.43 -3.34
C LYS A 52 -10.59 5.23 -3.11
N ALA A 53 -10.78 4.88 -1.85
CA ALA A 53 -11.75 3.89 -1.42
C ALA A 53 -12.61 4.49 -0.32
N SER A 54 -13.94 4.39 -0.47
CA SER A 54 -14.91 4.94 0.46
C SER A 54 -15.88 3.85 0.87
N PHE A 55 -15.87 3.51 2.16
CA PHE A 55 -16.77 2.56 2.80
C PHE A 55 -17.51 3.29 3.92
N SER A 56 -18.82 3.11 4.00
CA SER A 56 -19.61 3.70 5.08
C SER A 56 -19.21 3.08 6.42
N ASN A 57 -19.49 3.80 7.49
CA ASN A 57 -19.15 3.41 8.86
C ASN A 57 -19.51 1.95 9.17
N GLY A 58 -18.50 1.12 9.37
CA GLY A 58 -18.66 -0.29 9.68
C GLY A 58 -19.19 -1.18 8.53
N SER A 59 -19.34 -0.63 7.31
CA SER A 59 -19.83 -1.39 6.16
C SER A 59 -18.70 -2.14 5.47
N THR A 60 -19.03 -3.32 4.95
CA THR A 60 -18.18 -4.11 4.07
C THR A 60 -18.41 -3.80 2.59
N THR A 61 -19.45 -3.00 2.28
CA THR A 61 -19.76 -2.54 0.92
C THR A 61 -19.40 -1.06 0.77
N GLY A 62 -18.82 -0.72 -0.36
CA GLY A 62 -18.36 0.65 -0.64
C GLY A 62 -17.99 0.85 -2.09
N LYS A 63 -17.27 1.92 -2.35
CA LYS A 63 -16.85 2.31 -3.70
C LYS A 63 -15.34 2.52 -3.77
N VAL A 64 -14.76 2.10 -4.88
CA VAL A 64 -13.38 2.39 -5.25
C VAL A 64 -13.38 3.25 -6.49
N SER A 65 -12.64 4.34 -6.48
CA SER A 65 -12.51 5.25 -7.62
C SER A 65 -11.05 5.56 -7.90
N PHE A 66 -10.74 5.80 -9.17
CA PHE A 66 -9.42 6.20 -9.64
C PHE A 66 -9.55 6.90 -11.00
N THR A 67 -8.55 7.70 -11.35
CA THR A 67 -8.48 8.37 -12.65
C THR A 67 -7.54 7.61 -13.57
N MET A 68 -8.04 7.28 -14.78
CA MET A 68 -7.26 6.62 -15.83
C MET A 68 -6.10 7.52 -16.28
N PRO A 69 -4.96 6.94 -16.66
CA PRO A 69 -3.84 7.73 -17.17
C PRO A 69 -4.20 8.43 -18.48
N SER A 70 -3.68 9.64 -18.66
CA SER A 70 -3.80 10.43 -19.90
C SER A 70 -2.50 10.49 -20.70
N ALA A 71 -1.42 9.89 -20.18
CA ALA A 71 -0.10 9.88 -20.81
C ALA A 71 0.57 8.52 -20.73
N THR A 72 1.48 8.26 -21.67
CA THR A 72 2.38 7.12 -21.65
C THR A 72 3.59 7.40 -20.75
N LYS A 73 4.38 6.37 -20.42
CA LYS A 73 5.66 6.49 -19.72
C LYS A 73 6.69 7.34 -20.49
N GLY A 74 6.53 7.47 -21.80
CA GLY A 74 7.33 8.34 -22.68
C GLY A 74 6.86 9.79 -22.71
N GLY A 75 5.74 10.13 -22.05
CA GLY A 75 5.17 11.48 -22.04
C GLY A 75 4.20 11.78 -23.19
N GLU A 76 3.91 10.81 -24.06
CA GLU A 76 2.96 10.98 -25.14
C GLU A 76 1.52 10.93 -24.60
N THR A 77 0.60 11.67 -25.24
CA THR A 77 -0.81 11.66 -24.86
C THR A 77 -1.46 10.33 -25.23
N LEU A 78 -2.12 9.72 -24.26
CA LEU A 78 -2.96 8.55 -24.49
C LEU A 78 -4.34 8.97 -24.98
N SER A 79 -4.85 8.23 -25.99
CA SER A 79 -6.20 8.37 -26.53
C SER A 79 -6.92 7.04 -26.55
N GLY A 80 -8.26 7.08 -26.59
CA GLY A 80 -9.09 5.87 -26.64
C GLY A 80 -9.21 5.14 -25.30
N ASN A 81 -9.63 3.89 -25.37
CA ASN A 81 -9.84 3.05 -24.20
C ASN A 81 -8.57 2.33 -23.77
N ILE A 82 -8.34 2.28 -22.47
CA ILE A 82 -7.23 1.63 -21.80
C ILE A 82 -7.79 0.57 -20.86
N ASN A 83 -7.19 -0.61 -20.85
CA ASN A 83 -7.57 -1.67 -19.93
C ASN A 83 -7.13 -1.31 -18.50
N TYR A 84 -7.96 -1.68 -17.51
CA TYR A 84 -7.58 -1.61 -16.09
C TYR A 84 -7.82 -2.94 -15.40
N LYS A 85 -7.02 -3.21 -14.38
CA LYS A 85 -7.18 -4.32 -13.44
C LYS A 85 -7.17 -3.75 -12.03
N VAL A 86 -8.18 -4.11 -11.23
CA VAL A 86 -8.31 -3.72 -9.84
C VAL A 86 -8.29 -4.98 -8.98
N TYR A 87 -7.32 -5.08 -8.11
CA TYR A 87 -7.21 -6.13 -7.11
C TYR A 87 -7.77 -5.61 -5.80
N LEU A 88 -8.74 -6.29 -5.26
CA LEU A 88 -9.51 -5.96 -4.07
C LEU A 88 -9.33 -7.10 -3.05
N GLY A 89 -8.22 -7.09 -2.30
CA GLY A 89 -7.80 -8.29 -1.58
C GLY A 89 -7.56 -9.44 -2.56
N ASP A 90 -8.31 -10.55 -2.38
CA ASP A 90 -8.22 -11.73 -3.25
C ASP A 90 -9.12 -11.65 -4.50
N GLN A 91 -9.97 -10.63 -4.59
CA GLN A 91 -10.86 -10.43 -5.73
C GLN A 91 -10.17 -9.60 -6.82
N LYS A 92 -10.52 -9.87 -8.08
CA LYS A 92 -10.04 -9.13 -9.24
C LYS A 92 -11.22 -8.61 -10.06
N LYS A 93 -11.17 -7.34 -10.43
CA LYS A 93 -12.10 -6.72 -11.40
C LYS A 93 -11.29 -6.17 -12.55
N GLU A 94 -11.79 -6.33 -13.75
CA GLU A 94 -11.18 -5.85 -14.98
C GLU A 94 -12.20 -5.08 -15.82
N GLY A 95 -11.71 -4.17 -16.64
CA GLY A 95 -12.54 -3.39 -17.54
C GLY A 95 -11.71 -2.47 -18.41
N THR A 96 -12.41 -1.63 -19.16
CA THR A 96 -11.82 -0.60 -20.01
C THR A 96 -12.46 0.75 -19.72
N ALA A 97 -11.66 1.81 -19.81
CA ALA A 97 -12.17 3.18 -19.74
C ALA A 97 -11.31 4.11 -20.60
N ALA A 98 -11.89 5.22 -21.03
CA ALA A 98 -11.16 6.20 -21.82
C ALA A 98 -10.05 6.87 -20.99
N ALA A 99 -8.97 7.24 -21.68
CA ALA A 99 -7.85 7.99 -21.09
C ALA A 99 -8.34 9.24 -20.34
N GLY A 100 -7.79 9.50 -19.14
CA GLY A 100 -8.13 10.66 -18.30
C GLY A 100 -9.50 10.60 -17.63
N LYS A 101 -10.32 9.55 -17.83
CA LYS A 101 -11.63 9.44 -17.18
C LYS A 101 -11.53 8.82 -15.79
N THR A 102 -12.41 9.26 -14.90
CA THR A 102 -12.57 8.66 -13.58
C THR A 102 -13.43 7.40 -13.71
N VAL A 103 -12.93 6.30 -13.16
CA VAL A 103 -13.62 5.02 -13.01
C VAL A 103 -14.11 4.92 -11.58
N GLN A 104 -15.35 4.45 -11.40
CA GLN A 104 -15.90 4.14 -10.09
C GLN A 104 -16.49 2.73 -10.12
N LEU A 105 -16.14 1.92 -9.13
CA LEU A 105 -16.55 0.53 -9.00
C LEU A 105 -17.16 0.29 -7.62
N ASP A 106 -18.26 -0.43 -7.58
CA ASP A 106 -18.79 -0.95 -6.32
C ASP A 106 -17.90 -2.13 -5.86
N ALA A 107 -17.60 -2.17 -4.57
CA ALA A 107 -16.75 -3.18 -3.96
C ALA A 107 -17.40 -3.72 -2.69
N THR A 108 -17.35 -5.05 -2.53
CA THR A 108 -17.68 -5.74 -1.28
C THR A 108 -16.43 -6.47 -0.84
N LEU A 109 -15.92 -6.13 0.35
CA LEU A 109 -14.65 -6.64 0.88
C LEU A 109 -14.88 -7.30 2.24
N PRO A 110 -14.08 -8.30 2.62
CA PRO A 110 -14.13 -8.87 3.96
C PRO A 110 -13.74 -7.84 5.00
N GLU A 111 -14.22 -8.01 6.22
CA GLU A 111 -13.77 -7.21 7.36
C GLU A 111 -12.28 -7.39 7.62
N GLY A 112 -11.65 -6.31 8.08
CA GLY A 112 -10.23 -6.30 8.40
C GLY A 112 -9.40 -5.44 7.44
N ARG A 113 -8.10 -5.63 7.47
CA ARG A 113 -7.17 -4.84 6.65
C ARG A 113 -7.19 -5.34 5.20
N CYS A 114 -7.62 -4.49 4.29
CA CYS A 114 -7.64 -4.78 2.86
C CYS A 114 -6.67 -3.89 2.10
N LYS A 115 -6.00 -4.48 1.11
CA LYS A 115 -5.15 -3.78 0.14
C LYS A 115 -5.86 -3.72 -1.20
N ILE A 116 -5.90 -2.54 -1.78
CA ILE A 116 -6.45 -2.28 -3.12
C ILE A 116 -5.29 -1.90 -4.01
N VAL A 117 -5.17 -2.56 -5.16
CA VAL A 117 -4.12 -2.30 -6.15
C VAL A 117 -4.75 -2.12 -7.52
N VAL A 118 -4.32 -1.09 -8.24
CA VAL A 118 -4.79 -0.81 -9.60
C VAL A 118 -3.60 -0.77 -10.54
N THR A 119 -3.76 -1.41 -11.70
CA THR A 119 -2.87 -1.30 -12.85
C THR A 119 -3.68 -1.00 -14.10
N THR A 120 -3.04 -0.42 -15.09
CA THR A 120 -3.61 -0.19 -16.43
C THR A 120 -2.69 -0.75 -17.48
N SER A 121 -3.24 -1.11 -18.64
CA SER A 121 -2.43 -1.67 -19.73
C SER A 121 -3.00 -1.31 -21.10
N ASN A 122 -2.11 -1.24 -22.07
CA ASN A 122 -2.40 -1.17 -23.49
C ASN A 122 -1.57 -2.21 -24.26
N ALA A 123 -1.57 -2.18 -25.57
CA ALA A 123 -0.80 -3.10 -26.42
C ALA A 123 0.72 -2.98 -26.23
N LYS A 124 1.20 -1.89 -25.62
CA LYS A 124 2.64 -1.62 -25.37
C LYS A 124 3.12 -2.03 -23.98
N GLY A 125 2.20 -2.39 -23.09
CA GLY A 125 2.59 -2.89 -21.77
C GLY A 125 1.68 -2.43 -20.64
N GLU A 126 2.11 -2.75 -19.41
CA GLU A 126 1.39 -2.46 -18.17
C GLU A 126 2.02 -1.29 -17.43
N SER A 127 1.18 -0.52 -16.75
CA SER A 127 1.58 0.58 -15.88
C SER A 127 2.27 0.07 -14.61
N GLU A 128 2.89 0.98 -13.88
CA GLU A 128 3.21 0.75 -12.47
C GLU A 128 1.94 0.57 -11.64
N ARG A 129 2.08 -0.11 -10.50
CA ARG A 129 1.00 -0.34 -9.55
C ARG A 129 0.72 0.92 -8.73
N THR A 130 -0.56 1.28 -8.59
CA THR A 130 -1.01 2.22 -7.57
C THR A 130 -1.74 1.43 -6.49
N ALA A 131 -1.41 1.64 -5.22
CA ALA A 131 -1.97 0.86 -4.13
C ALA A 131 -2.40 1.76 -2.97
N THR A 132 -3.46 1.34 -2.28
CA THR A 132 -3.89 1.87 -0.98
C THR A 132 -4.28 0.72 -0.06
N SER A 133 -4.26 0.97 1.25
CA SER A 133 -4.69 0.00 2.26
C SER A 133 -5.58 0.71 3.27
N LEU A 134 -6.66 0.05 3.66
CA LEU A 134 -7.60 0.58 4.65
C LEU A 134 -8.19 -0.57 5.47
N TRP A 135 -8.80 -0.22 6.59
CA TRP A 135 -9.58 -1.15 7.39
C TRP A 135 -11.03 -1.15 6.91
N ILE A 136 -11.60 -2.32 6.68
CA ILE A 136 -12.98 -2.54 6.22
C ILE A 136 -13.81 -3.06 7.39
N GLY A 137 -15.06 -2.61 7.49
CA GLY A 137 -15.96 -3.05 8.55
C GLY A 137 -15.69 -2.37 9.88
N LYS A 138 -16.04 -3.04 10.97
CA LYS A 138 -15.81 -2.57 12.35
C LYS A 138 -14.37 -2.84 12.78
N ASP A 139 -13.79 -1.91 13.53
CA ASP A 139 -12.46 -2.04 14.10
C ASP A 139 -12.54 -2.10 15.64
N ALA A 140 -11.54 -2.73 16.25
CA ALA A 140 -11.39 -2.67 17.70
C ALA A 140 -11.09 -1.22 18.13
N PRO A 141 -11.65 -0.73 19.25
CA PRO A 141 -11.33 0.59 19.74
C PRO A 141 -9.81 0.77 19.96
N ALA A 142 -9.29 1.94 19.64
CA ALA A 142 -7.93 2.29 20.01
C ALA A 142 -7.78 2.39 21.53
N THR A 143 -6.55 2.39 22.02
CA THR A 143 -6.24 2.56 23.43
C THR A 143 -6.77 3.91 23.93
N VAL A 144 -7.40 3.91 25.10
CA VAL A 144 -7.86 5.16 25.75
C VAL A 144 -6.69 6.08 26.08
N SER A 145 -6.89 7.38 25.92
CA SER A 145 -5.96 8.42 26.32
C SER A 145 -6.55 9.31 27.42
N GLY A 146 -5.77 10.22 27.97
CA GLY A 146 -6.22 11.17 28.99
C GLY A 146 -6.69 10.52 30.29
N LEU A 147 -6.26 9.28 30.57
CA LEU A 147 -6.65 8.58 31.78
C LEU A 147 -6.21 9.34 33.03
N SER A 148 -7.15 9.73 33.85
CA SER A 148 -6.90 10.44 35.12
C SER A 148 -7.78 9.92 36.23
N LEU A 149 -7.20 9.82 37.43
CA LEU A 149 -7.89 9.41 38.65
C LEU A 149 -7.77 10.53 39.70
N LYS A 150 -8.92 11.02 40.15
CA LYS A 150 -8.99 12.04 41.25
C LYS A 150 -9.78 11.49 42.40
N ARG A 151 -9.32 11.83 43.62
CA ARG A 151 -10.07 11.61 44.86
C ARG A 151 -11.11 12.73 44.99
N THR A 152 -12.36 12.37 45.25
CA THR A 152 -13.44 13.30 45.54
C THR A 152 -13.51 13.61 47.03
N LEU A 153 -14.15 14.75 47.40
CA LEU A 153 -14.23 15.21 48.79
C LEU A 153 -15.00 14.25 49.72
N ASP A 154 -15.92 13.50 49.17
CA ASP A 154 -16.75 12.47 49.79
C ASP A 154 -16.08 11.08 49.84
N LYS A 155 -14.74 11.05 49.80
CA LYS A 155 -13.90 9.85 49.81
C LYS A 155 -14.11 8.88 48.59
N GLY A 156 -14.78 9.34 47.55
CA GLY A 156 -14.91 8.64 46.28
C GLY A 156 -13.69 8.75 45.38
N LEU A 157 -13.68 7.99 44.30
CA LEU A 157 -12.70 8.08 43.23
C LEU A 157 -13.40 8.41 41.94
N GLN A 158 -12.91 9.42 41.21
CA GLN A 158 -13.39 9.79 39.88
C GLN A 158 -12.35 9.43 38.86
N LEU A 159 -12.72 8.51 37.94
CA LEU A 159 -11.94 8.11 36.79
C LEU A 159 -12.43 8.87 35.57
N ARG A 160 -11.53 9.44 34.79
CA ARG A 160 -11.82 10.12 33.51
C ARG A 160 -10.85 9.65 32.46
N TRP A 161 -11.32 9.64 31.22
CA TRP A 161 -10.49 9.36 30.02
C TRP A 161 -11.12 10.07 28.82
N ASP A 162 -10.36 10.20 27.72
CA ASP A 162 -10.84 10.75 26.48
C ASP A 162 -11.68 9.70 25.74
N ALA A 163 -12.75 10.14 25.08
CA ALA A 163 -13.56 9.26 24.24
C ALA A 163 -12.76 8.69 23.07
N VAL A 164 -12.86 7.39 22.85
CA VAL A 164 -12.22 6.75 21.70
C VAL A 164 -13.16 6.86 20.50
N SER A 165 -12.73 7.62 19.49
CA SER A 165 -13.48 7.87 18.24
C SER A 165 -12.92 7.11 17.03
N THR A 166 -11.71 6.52 17.15
CA THR A 166 -11.02 5.81 16.07
C THR A 166 -10.64 4.41 16.51
N GLY A 167 -10.58 3.48 15.56
CA GLY A 167 -10.13 2.13 15.80
C GLY A 167 -8.61 2.00 15.92
N ALA A 168 -8.15 0.87 16.45
CA ALA A 168 -6.75 0.53 16.59
C ALA A 168 -5.98 0.53 15.26
N HIS A 169 -6.70 0.37 14.15
CA HIS A 169 -6.15 0.37 12.79
C HIS A 169 -6.69 1.53 11.94
N ASN A 170 -7.15 2.61 12.60
CA ASN A 170 -7.82 3.75 11.97
C ASN A 170 -9.14 3.39 11.24
N GLY A 171 -9.76 2.28 11.62
CA GLY A 171 -11.07 1.86 11.14
C GLY A 171 -12.22 2.48 11.94
N TYR A 172 -13.45 2.12 11.54
CA TYR A 172 -14.66 2.57 12.22
C TYR A 172 -14.85 1.85 13.55
N VAL A 173 -15.10 2.60 14.60
CA VAL A 173 -15.50 2.10 15.92
C VAL A 173 -16.99 2.36 16.12
N ASP A 174 -17.72 1.32 16.54
CA ASP A 174 -19.12 1.47 16.89
C ASP A 174 -19.25 2.37 18.15
N PRO A 175 -19.98 3.48 18.09
CA PRO A 175 -20.17 4.39 19.23
C PRO A 175 -20.83 3.71 20.45
N ALA A 176 -21.53 2.59 20.22
CA ALA A 176 -22.12 1.79 21.30
C ALA A 176 -21.12 0.83 21.98
N SER A 177 -19.84 0.84 21.57
CA SER A 177 -18.82 0.01 22.21
C SER A 177 -18.68 0.36 23.69
N ALA A 178 -18.82 -0.64 24.58
CA ALA A 178 -18.75 -0.46 26.02
C ALA A 178 -17.30 -0.42 26.52
N TYR A 179 -17.03 0.42 27.50
CA TYR A 179 -15.77 0.43 28.24
C TYR A 179 -15.89 -0.47 29.48
N GLY A 180 -14.96 -1.39 29.63
CA GLY A 180 -14.81 -2.18 30.85
C GLY A 180 -13.73 -1.56 31.76
N VAL A 181 -14.09 -1.24 33.01
CA VAL A 181 -13.11 -0.80 34.02
C VAL A 181 -12.83 -1.98 34.94
N GLN A 182 -11.60 -2.50 34.91
CA GLN A 182 -11.15 -3.51 35.85
C GLN A 182 -10.15 -2.89 36.83
N PRO A 183 -10.43 -2.90 38.14
CA PRO A 183 -9.41 -2.50 39.09
C PRO A 183 -8.25 -3.49 39.05
N ALA A 184 -7.02 -2.97 38.99
CA ALA A 184 -5.83 -3.81 39.11
C ALA A 184 -5.93 -4.62 40.41
N ARG A 185 -5.68 -5.94 40.35
CA ARG A 185 -5.59 -6.76 41.57
C ARG A 185 -4.58 -6.13 42.50
N ARG A 186 -4.98 -5.92 43.77
CA ARG A 186 -4.04 -5.55 44.84
C ARG A 186 -2.88 -6.54 44.80
N MET A 187 -1.67 -6.07 44.60
CA MET A 187 -0.50 -6.86 44.93
C MET A 187 -0.58 -7.22 46.44
N PRO A 188 -0.32 -8.47 46.81
CA PRO A 188 -0.31 -8.85 48.21
C PRO A 188 0.69 -7.95 48.93
N GLN A 189 0.29 -7.42 50.10
CA GLN A 189 1.07 -6.50 50.94
C GLN A 189 2.42 -7.08 51.44
N SER A 190 2.68 -8.36 51.16
CA SER A 190 3.93 -9.04 51.50
C SER A 190 5.16 -8.63 50.67
N ALA A 191 4.99 -7.76 49.69
CA ALA A 191 6.13 -7.28 48.88
C ALA A 191 6.72 -5.93 49.34
N PHE A 192 6.18 -5.32 50.40
CA PHE A 192 6.72 -4.10 50.97
C PHE A 192 7.24 -4.39 52.38
N GLN A 193 8.39 -5.03 52.47
CA GLN A 193 9.20 -4.99 53.69
C GLN A 193 10.12 -3.78 53.61
N PRO A 194 9.94 -2.73 54.43
CA PRO A 194 10.96 -1.71 54.52
C PRO A 194 12.19 -2.37 55.18
N ASP A 195 13.33 -2.30 54.51
CA ASP A 195 14.61 -2.64 55.15
C ASP A 195 14.77 -1.83 56.42
N ALA A 196 14.71 -2.53 57.53
CA ALA A 196 15.11 -1.99 58.81
C ALA A 196 16.64 -1.94 58.83
N THR A 197 17.19 -0.80 58.45
CA THR A 197 18.58 -0.47 58.74
C THR A 197 18.62 0.17 60.12
N SER A 198 19.17 -0.58 61.06
CA SER A 198 19.76 -0.11 62.29
C SER A 198 20.93 0.84 62.07
#